data_866070f5c6a4d22da516388575ddabd4
#
_entry.id   866070f5c6a4d22da516388575ddabd4
#
_cell.length_a   1.000
_cell.length_b   1.000
_cell.length_c   1.000
_cell.angle_alpha   90.00
_cell.angle_beta   90.00
_cell.angle_gamma   90.00
#
_symmetry.space_group_name_H-M   'P 1'
#
loop_
_entity.id
_entity.type
_entity.pdbx_description
1 polymer ?
#
loop_
_entity_poly.entity_id
_entity_poly.type
_entity_poly.pdbx_seq_one_letter_code
_entity_poly.pdbx_strand_id
1 'polypeptide(L)'
;MVKQHEYEEVDNVNSPSHYNNGGKIECIEYLEDFLSREEYIGYLRGNIAKYMHRWRRKNGLEDLKKASWYGARLIALVEEGGV
;
A
#
# COMPACT_ATOMS: atom_id res chain seq x y z
N MET A 1 -7.77 -15.24 9.78
CA MET A 1 -7.37 -14.93 9.13
C MET A 1 -6.75 -15.53 8.53
N VAL A 2 -6.67 -15.51 8.08
CA VAL A 2 -6.10 -15.93 7.49
C VAL A 2 -5.32 -16.33 7.53
N LYS A 3 -5.06 -16.76 7.48
CA LYS A 3 -4.23 -17.01 7.49
C LYS A 3 -3.65 -16.82 6.61
N GLN A 4 -3.51 -16.40 6.03
CA GLN A 4 -2.89 -16.14 5.17
C GLN A 4 -1.60 -16.13 5.36
N HIS A 5 -1.06 -16.57 6.03
CA HIS A 5 0.14 -16.49 6.26
C HIS A 5 0.88 -17.54 5.74
N GLU A 6 0.36 -18.37 5.21
CA GLU A 6 1.03 -19.34 4.62
C GLU A 6 1.89 -18.90 3.57
N TYR A 7 1.83 -17.69 3.16
CA TYR A 7 2.69 -17.22 2.15
C TYR A 7 3.57 -16.21 2.73
N GLU A 8 4.15 -16.54 3.82
CA GLU A 8 4.92 -15.60 4.43
C GLU A 8 6.12 -15.25 3.71
N GLU A 9 6.66 -16.02 2.82
CA GLU A 9 7.78 -15.52 2.12
C GLU A 9 7.37 -14.39 1.23
N VAL A 10 6.13 -14.11 1.09
CA VAL A 10 5.67 -12.95 0.35
C VAL A 10 5.57 -11.80 1.32
N ASP A 11 6.22 -10.69 1.03
CA ASP A 11 6.16 -9.53 1.89
C ASP A 11 4.91 -8.74 1.53
N ASN A 12 3.84 -9.01 2.22
CA ASN A 12 2.56 -8.38 1.92
C ASN A 12 2.47 -6.94 2.39
N VAL A 13 3.49 -6.45 3.06
CA VAL A 13 3.53 -5.06 3.47
C VAL A 13 4.28 -4.23 2.44
N ASN A 14 5.52 -4.62 2.16
CA ASN A 14 6.34 -3.85 1.25
C ASN A 14 6.01 -4.12 -0.21
N SER A 15 5.54 -5.31 -0.50
CA SER A 15 5.21 -5.66 -1.88
C SER A 15 4.04 -6.62 -1.83
N PRO A 16 2.84 -6.11 -1.56
CA PRO A 16 1.68 -6.97 -1.42
C PRO A 16 1.49 -7.84 -2.64
N SER A 17 1.29 -9.12 -2.39
CA SER A 17 1.29 -10.08 -3.49
C SER A 17 0.18 -9.79 -4.49
N HIS A 18 -0.94 -9.29 -4.05
CA HIS A 18 -2.03 -9.06 -5.00
C HIS A 18 -1.80 -7.82 -5.86
N TYR A 19 -0.72 -7.10 -5.61
CA TYR A 19 -0.34 -5.98 -6.46
C TYR A 19 0.74 -6.37 -7.45
N ASN A 20 1.26 -7.58 -7.38
CA ASN A 20 2.28 -8.02 -8.31
C ASN A 20 1.61 -8.61 -9.53
N ASN A 21 1.84 -8.00 -10.65
CA ASN A 21 1.18 -8.37 -11.88
C ASN A 21 2.08 -9.30 -12.65
N GLY A 22 2.12 -10.53 -12.24
CA GLY A 22 2.95 -11.52 -12.89
C GLY A 22 4.43 -11.25 -12.71
N GLY A 23 4.78 -10.45 -11.73
CA GLY A 23 6.16 -10.16 -11.45
C GLY A 23 6.79 -9.12 -12.35
N LYS A 24 5.99 -8.47 -13.19
CA LYS A 24 6.57 -7.52 -14.12
C LYS A 24 6.40 -6.09 -13.65
N ILE A 25 5.20 -5.70 -13.29
CA ILE A 25 4.91 -4.36 -12.85
C ILE A 25 3.99 -4.48 -11.66
N GLU A 26 4.34 -3.83 -10.58
CA GLU A 26 3.46 -3.82 -9.44
C GLU A 26 2.28 -2.91 -9.72
N CYS A 27 1.13 -3.31 -9.23
CA CYS A 27 -0.08 -2.54 -9.47
C CYS A 27 0.07 -1.09 -9.00
N ILE A 28 0.76 -0.89 -7.88
CA ILE A 28 0.91 0.46 -7.38
C ILE A 28 1.74 1.32 -8.31
N GLU A 29 2.72 0.74 -8.98
CA GLU A 29 3.50 1.50 -9.95
C GLU A 29 2.66 1.85 -11.16
N TYR A 30 1.81 0.93 -11.56
CA TYR A 30 0.91 1.20 -12.66
C TYR A 30 -0.04 2.34 -12.30
N LEU A 31 -0.56 2.33 -11.08
CA LEU A 31 -1.48 3.37 -10.66
C LEU A 31 -0.78 4.73 -10.56
N GLU A 32 0.45 4.72 -10.09
CA GLU A 32 1.21 5.95 -10.01
C GLU A 32 1.39 6.57 -11.38
N ASP A 33 1.59 5.74 -12.39
CA ASP A 33 1.79 6.22 -13.75
C ASP A 33 0.48 6.64 -14.39
N PHE A 34 -0.58 5.90 -14.13
CA PHE A 34 -1.86 6.10 -14.81
C PHE A 34 -2.69 7.23 -14.23
N LEU A 35 -2.71 7.35 -12.91
CA LEU A 35 -3.54 8.34 -12.25
C LEU A 35 -2.89 9.70 -12.29
N SER A 36 -3.71 10.74 -12.25
CA SER A 36 -3.17 12.06 -12.06
C SER A 36 -2.53 12.13 -10.67
N ARG A 37 -1.73 13.15 -10.44
CA ARG A 37 -1.07 13.31 -9.16
C ARG A 37 -2.09 13.39 -8.04
N GLU A 38 -3.15 14.18 -8.23
CA GLU A 38 -4.15 14.32 -7.18
C GLU A 38 -4.91 13.02 -6.93
N GLU A 39 -5.19 12.29 -8.01
CA GLU A 39 -5.85 11.01 -7.85
C GLU A 39 -4.97 10.02 -7.10
N TYR A 40 -3.70 10.03 -7.40
CA TYR A 40 -2.78 9.11 -6.74
C TYR A 40 -2.63 9.45 -5.26
N ILE A 41 -2.56 10.74 -4.94
CA ILE A 41 -2.53 11.18 -3.55
C ILE A 41 -3.78 10.67 -2.83
N GLY A 42 -4.93 10.79 -3.47
CA GLY A 42 -6.16 10.30 -2.88
C GLY A 42 -6.15 8.80 -2.66
N TYR A 43 -5.61 8.07 -3.63
CA TYR A 43 -5.48 6.62 -3.51
C TYR A 43 -4.62 6.24 -2.30
N LEU A 44 -3.47 6.90 -2.16
CA LEU A 44 -2.59 6.62 -1.03
C LEU A 44 -3.25 6.98 0.28
N ARG A 45 -3.88 8.15 0.34
CA ARG A 45 -4.56 8.57 1.56
C ARG A 45 -5.67 7.61 1.95
N GLY A 46 -6.42 7.14 0.95
CA GLY A 46 -7.51 6.22 1.23
C GLY A 46 -7.02 4.92 1.83
N ASN A 47 -5.91 4.42 1.31
CA ASN A 47 -5.37 3.18 1.85
C ASN A 47 -4.81 3.39 3.26
N ILE A 48 -4.15 4.51 3.50
CA ILE A 48 -3.66 4.82 4.84
C ILE A 48 -4.84 4.84 5.80
N ALA A 49 -5.89 5.56 5.46
CA ALA A 49 -7.05 5.68 6.33
C ALA A 49 -7.70 4.31 6.58
N LYS A 50 -7.82 3.51 5.53
CA LYS A 50 -8.47 2.21 5.67
C LYS A 50 -7.75 1.35 6.69
N TYR A 51 -6.44 1.25 6.58
CA TYR A 51 -5.71 0.38 7.48
C TYR A 51 -5.64 0.95 8.89
N MET A 52 -5.56 2.27 9.01
CA MET A 52 -5.55 2.89 10.33
C MET A 52 -6.87 2.74 11.06
N HIS A 53 -7.96 2.64 10.31
CA HIS A 53 -9.26 2.49 10.95
C HIS A 53 -9.58 1.07 11.33
N ARG A 54 -9.03 0.08 10.60
CA ARG A 54 -9.52 -1.28 10.79
C ARG A 54 -8.58 -2.20 11.53
N TRP A 55 -7.34 -1.78 11.81
CA TRP A 55 -6.31 -2.71 12.26
C TRP A 55 -6.70 -3.51 13.51
N ARG A 56 -7.45 -2.90 14.40
CA ARG A 56 -7.81 -3.61 15.62
C ARG A 56 -8.71 -4.80 15.37
N ARG A 57 -9.52 -4.72 14.33
CA ARG A 57 -10.51 -5.75 14.05
C ARG A 57 -10.13 -6.67 12.93
N LYS A 58 -8.99 -6.43 12.34
CA LYS A 58 -8.59 -7.24 11.20
C LYS A 58 -7.22 -7.82 11.44
N ASN A 59 -6.21 -7.27 10.81
CA ASN A 59 -4.91 -7.91 10.78
C ASN A 59 -3.90 -7.32 11.74
N GLY A 60 -4.33 -6.43 12.61
CA GLY A 60 -3.45 -5.95 13.68
C GLY A 60 -2.18 -5.30 13.16
N LEU A 61 -1.05 -5.80 13.59
CA LEU A 61 0.23 -5.23 13.24
C LEU A 61 0.43 -5.16 11.73
N GLU A 62 -0.03 -6.16 11.01
CA GLU A 62 0.13 -6.15 9.55
C GLU A 62 -0.56 -4.94 8.94
N ASP A 63 -1.77 -4.61 9.42
CA ASP A 63 -2.48 -3.45 8.90
C ASP A 63 -1.74 -2.16 9.22
N LEU A 64 -1.17 -2.06 10.42
CA LEU A 64 -0.40 -0.88 10.76
C LEU A 64 0.82 -0.73 9.87
N LYS A 65 1.46 -1.83 9.55
CA LYS A 65 2.61 -1.79 8.65
C LYS A 65 2.20 -1.41 7.24
N LYS A 66 1.02 -1.86 6.80
CA LYS A 66 0.52 -1.46 5.49
C LYS A 66 0.24 0.03 5.45
N ALA A 67 -0.34 0.57 6.50
CA ALA A 67 -0.57 2.01 6.57
C ALA A 67 0.75 2.76 6.48
N SER A 68 1.77 2.26 7.17
CA SER A 68 3.08 2.87 7.14
C SER A 68 3.68 2.81 5.74
N TRP A 69 3.49 1.70 5.06
CA TRP A 69 4.03 1.52 3.71
C TRP A 69 3.43 2.56 2.74
N TYR A 70 2.10 2.71 2.79
CA TYR A 70 1.46 3.71 1.93
C TYR A 70 1.85 5.12 2.35
N GLY A 71 2.02 5.34 3.66
CA GLY A 71 2.48 6.63 4.15
C GLY A 71 3.86 6.99 3.62
N ALA A 72 4.77 6.01 3.59
CA ALA A 72 6.10 6.26 3.07
C ALA A 72 6.06 6.63 1.60
N ARG A 73 5.17 6.00 0.83
CA ARG A 73 5.03 6.34 -0.58
C ARG A 73 4.51 7.77 -0.74
N LEU A 74 3.60 8.18 0.11
CA LEU A 74 3.09 9.53 0.04
C LEU A 74 4.18 10.54 0.39
N ILE A 75 4.96 10.23 1.40
CA ILE A 75 6.08 11.10 1.78
C ILE A 75 7.05 11.24 0.61
N ALA A 76 7.40 10.12 -0.02
CA ALA A 76 8.33 10.16 -1.14
C ALA A 76 7.77 11.01 -2.29
N LEU A 77 6.48 10.90 -2.53
CA LEU A 77 5.85 11.67 -3.60
C LEU A 77 5.96 13.16 -3.33
N VAL A 78 5.72 13.56 -2.09
CA VAL A 78 5.78 14.95 -1.71
C VAL A 78 7.23 15.45 -1.80
N GLU A 79 8.17 14.61 -1.38
CA GLU A 79 9.57 15.00 -1.44
C GLU A 79 10.06 15.17 -2.86
N GLU A 80 9.47 14.44 -3.80
CA GLU A 80 9.93 14.50 -5.16
C GLU A 80 9.52 15.76 -5.90
N GLY A 81 8.55 16.44 -5.46
CA GLY A 81 8.18 17.60 -6.23
C GLY A 81 6.99 18.22 -5.64
N GLY A 82 6.68 17.69 -4.58
CA GLY A 82 5.79 18.36 -3.79
C GLY A 82 4.38 18.35 -4.25
N VAL A 83 3.67 18.91 -3.47
CA VAL A 83 2.27 19.04 -3.61
C VAL A 83 1.96 20.50 -3.53
#